data_deb21fe3ab775dd2c8c7e5ae81daade7
#
_entry.id   deb21fe3ab775dd2c8c7e5ae81daade7
#
_cell.length_a   1.000
_cell.length_b   1.000
_cell.length_c   1.000
_cell.angle_alpha   90.00
_cell.angle_beta   90.00
_cell.angle_gamma   90.00
#
_symmetry.space_group_name_H-M   'P 1'
#
loop_
_entity.id
_entity.type
_entity.pdbx_description
1 polymer ?
#
loop_
_entity_poly.entity_id
_entity_poly.type
_entity_poly.pdbx_seq_one_letter_code
_entity_poly.pdbx_strand_id
1 'polypeptide(L)'
;MNHLRFGSLRIFTIVACLVLAVGGCGSRVWSLGPNTPPANVTFNRDVAPIVYQYCSACHRPGEAAPFPLLTYQDVKKHGHQIVAVTQTRFMPPWLPEPGPLKFADERRLSDQQIATIRAWVDQGMMEGKPSDLPPKPKFVEGWQLGEPDLILKAAKPYMLPATGVDTYWNFILPLPIKETRWVRAIEIRPGDKRLVHHANILVDRYESARRMEKVPGSGFGGMEIRIESEVFDPDSHFLFWKPGTVVTNEPDGMALRLDKGTDLVLNTHLQPSGKGEAIQPSIGLYFTEKPATVHPMLLQMQNDTALDIPAGEKNFVVTDEFTLPLDVDLLGIYPHAHYLGKDILATAVLPDGTTRTLIHMKQWDLNWQAVYRYAEPVSLPRNTVITMRYVYDNSEENTANPNHPPARVRGGNRSTDEMAHLWLQVLPKNDPSQNGDPRMVLQEAWARHEVEKAPEAFEAHYNLAEMLQARGALDEAIVQFAAAAAIRPTDAVANNALGGALLAKGDLPGAVQRFNAALTAQPDYFDAHYNLGNALASQDNFGGAVEQFTEAVRLNPEDANAQANLGTALVQLGRLTEARSHYEAALRIDPTNQLARDNLQQLEQITKGTPH
;
A
#
# COMPACT_ATOMS: atom_id res chain seq x y z
N MET A 1 7.39 62.19 28.65
CA MET A 1 6.47 62.97 29.48
C MET A 1 5.61 62.01 30.26
N ASN A 2 5.81 62.03 31.58
CA ASN A 2 4.93 61.63 32.73
C ASN A 2 4.41 60.19 32.76
N HIS A 3 4.97 59.32 33.63
CA HIS A 3 4.82 59.18 35.13
C HIS A 3 3.42 58.77 35.57
N LEU A 4 3.26 57.61 36.23
CA LEU A 4 3.28 57.31 37.71
C LEU A 4 2.81 55.85 37.86
N ARG A 5 3.49 54.89 38.45
CA ARG A 5 3.89 54.51 39.82
C ARG A 5 2.73 54.21 40.80
N PHE A 6 2.95 53.04 41.50
CA PHE A 6 2.51 52.54 42.83
C PHE A 6 1.20 51.72 42.82
N GLY A 7 1.04 50.67 43.62
CA GLY A 7 1.84 50.11 44.72
C GLY A 7 1.28 48.76 45.18
N SER A 8 2.10 48.06 45.89
CA SER A 8 1.93 46.77 46.54
C SER A 8 0.91 46.80 47.70
N LEU A 9 0.18 45.65 47.87
CA LEU A 9 -0.31 45.30 49.22
C LEU A 9 -0.28 43.78 49.42
N ARG A 10 0.55 43.34 50.35
CA ARG A 10 0.57 41.98 50.91
C ARG A 10 -0.54 41.89 51.95
N ILE A 11 -1.33 40.82 51.92
CA ILE A 11 -2.13 40.36 53.04
C ILE A 11 -1.75 38.94 53.38
N PHE A 12 -1.11 38.74 54.51
CA PHE A 12 -0.95 37.47 55.20
C PHE A 12 -2.26 37.15 55.91
N THR A 13 -2.75 35.92 55.70
CA THR A 13 -3.76 35.36 56.62
C THR A 13 -3.28 33.99 57.08
N ILE A 14 -2.94 33.92 58.33
CA ILE A 14 -2.69 32.71 59.11
C ILE A 14 -4.04 32.13 59.46
N VAL A 15 -4.27 30.83 59.15
CA VAL A 15 -5.33 30.04 59.77
C VAL A 15 -4.72 28.78 60.39
N ALA A 16 -5.04 28.65 61.65
CA ALA A 16 -4.50 27.70 62.59
C ALA A 16 -4.93 26.26 62.33
N CYS A 17 -4.02 25.34 62.70
CA CYS A 17 -4.23 23.91 62.78
C CYS A 17 -5.31 23.54 63.82
N LEU A 18 -6.25 22.68 63.41
CA LEU A 18 -7.00 21.85 64.34
C LEU A 18 -6.66 20.39 64.02
N VAL A 19 -5.90 19.77 64.92
CA VAL A 19 -5.61 18.33 64.91
C VAL A 19 -6.80 17.61 65.51
N LEU A 20 -7.49 16.80 64.71
CA LEU A 20 -8.39 15.77 65.22
C LEU A 20 -7.78 14.40 64.89
N ALA A 21 -7.26 13.77 65.93
CA ALA A 21 -6.81 12.39 65.90
C ALA A 21 -8.04 11.47 65.82
N VAL A 22 -8.22 10.81 64.65
CA VAL A 22 -9.06 9.64 64.55
C VAL A 22 -8.15 8.46 64.20
N GLY A 23 -8.03 7.54 65.18
CA GLY A 23 -7.32 6.28 64.98
C GLY A 23 -7.96 5.44 63.88
N GLY A 24 -7.28 5.29 62.79
CA GLY A 24 -7.66 4.45 61.64
C GLY A 24 -6.58 3.44 61.40
N CYS A 25 -7.00 2.20 61.46
CA CYS A 25 -6.27 0.97 61.16
C CYS A 25 -5.42 1.14 59.87
N GLY A 26 -4.13 1.20 60.03
CA GLY A 26 -3.18 1.37 58.89
C GLY A 26 -3.08 0.11 58.06
N SER A 27 -3.82 0.04 56.96
CA SER A 27 -3.47 -0.82 55.85
C SER A 27 -2.22 -0.26 55.18
N ARG A 28 -1.06 -0.84 55.51
CA ARG A 28 0.20 -0.57 54.78
C ARG A 28 0.01 -1.02 53.34
N VAL A 29 -0.31 -0.08 52.46
CA VAL A 29 -0.10 -0.29 51.04
C VAL A 29 1.41 -0.31 50.83
N TRP A 30 1.96 -1.51 50.76
CA TRP A 30 3.32 -1.69 50.28
C TRP A 30 3.29 -1.35 48.79
N SER A 31 3.80 -0.22 48.40
CA SER A 31 4.16 0.04 47.02
C SER A 31 5.34 -0.88 46.71
N LEU A 32 5.04 -2.05 46.13
CA LEU A 32 6.06 -2.91 45.53
C LEU A 32 6.75 -2.09 44.46
N GLY A 33 8.08 -2.00 44.49
CA GLY A 33 8.85 -1.40 43.40
C GLY A 33 8.57 -2.10 42.09
N PRO A 34 8.83 -1.48 40.94
CA PRO A 34 8.39 -1.92 39.60
C PRO A 34 8.88 -3.31 39.17
N ASN A 35 9.71 -4.01 39.94
CA ASN A 35 10.34 -5.28 39.58
C ASN A 35 10.15 -6.42 40.60
N THR A 36 9.25 -6.30 41.58
CA THR A 36 9.04 -7.41 42.51
C THR A 36 8.03 -8.40 41.95
N PRO A 37 8.37 -9.67 41.71
CA PRO A 37 7.42 -10.66 41.22
C PRO A 37 6.23 -10.77 42.18
N PRO A 38 4.99 -10.85 41.69
CA PRO A 38 3.82 -11.04 42.56
C PRO A 38 3.92 -12.36 43.32
N ALA A 39 3.54 -12.35 44.59
CA ALA A 39 3.44 -13.56 45.41
C ALA A 39 2.15 -14.31 45.07
N ASN A 40 2.18 -15.65 45.10
CA ASN A 40 1.01 -16.52 44.90
C ASN A 40 0.28 -16.27 43.56
N VAL A 41 1.01 -16.28 42.46
CA VAL A 41 0.46 -16.13 41.11
C VAL A 41 -0.30 -17.36 40.71
N THR A 42 -1.52 -17.18 40.18
CA THR A 42 -2.35 -18.29 39.67
C THR A 42 -2.76 -18.05 38.23
N PHE A 43 -3.06 -19.15 37.52
CA PHE A 43 -3.52 -19.05 36.16
C PHE A 43 -4.82 -18.24 36.05
N ASN A 44 -5.85 -18.66 36.81
CA ASN A 44 -7.19 -18.11 36.66
C ASN A 44 -7.24 -16.58 36.92
N ARG A 45 -6.51 -16.10 37.94
CA ARG A 45 -6.56 -14.69 38.34
C ARG A 45 -5.59 -13.81 37.53
N ASP A 46 -4.35 -14.32 37.27
CA ASP A 46 -3.24 -13.47 36.86
C ASP A 46 -2.79 -13.73 35.43
N VAL A 47 -2.78 -14.99 34.98
CA VAL A 47 -2.22 -15.38 33.68
C VAL A 47 -3.29 -15.48 32.60
N ALA A 48 -4.48 -16.01 32.92
CA ALA A 48 -5.57 -16.13 31.95
C ALA A 48 -5.97 -14.79 31.32
N PRO A 49 -6.09 -13.68 32.06
CA PRO A 49 -6.37 -12.36 31.44
C PRO A 49 -5.34 -11.98 30.39
N ILE A 50 -4.04 -12.19 30.68
CA ILE A 50 -2.94 -11.88 29.74
C ILE A 50 -3.02 -12.77 28.51
N VAL A 51 -3.14 -14.07 28.68
CA VAL A 51 -3.20 -15.05 27.58
C VAL A 51 -4.43 -14.82 26.71
N TYR A 52 -5.58 -14.57 27.30
CA TYR A 52 -6.82 -14.34 26.57
C TYR A 52 -6.78 -13.05 25.73
N GLN A 53 -6.14 -12.01 26.24
CA GLN A 53 -6.02 -10.73 25.55
C GLN A 53 -4.97 -10.75 24.44
N TYR A 54 -3.79 -11.35 24.69
CA TYR A 54 -2.62 -11.16 23.82
C TYR A 54 -2.22 -12.41 23.00
N CYS A 55 -2.67 -13.62 23.37
CA CYS A 55 -2.21 -14.87 22.74
C CYS A 55 -3.33 -15.60 22.00
N SER A 56 -4.52 -15.66 22.58
CA SER A 56 -5.61 -16.55 22.14
C SER A 56 -6.19 -16.18 20.76
N ALA A 57 -5.98 -14.96 20.27
CA ALA A 57 -6.44 -14.56 18.94
C ALA A 57 -5.80 -15.42 17.84
N CYS A 58 -4.51 -15.79 18.01
CA CYS A 58 -3.78 -16.64 17.08
C CYS A 58 -3.69 -18.09 17.58
N HIS A 59 -3.56 -18.29 18.90
CA HIS A 59 -3.41 -19.60 19.54
C HIS A 59 -4.77 -20.25 19.85
N ARG A 60 -5.52 -20.60 18.79
CA ARG A 60 -6.80 -21.30 18.84
C ARG A 60 -6.99 -22.20 17.61
N PRO A 61 -7.88 -23.18 17.65
CA PRO A 61 -8.14 -24.04 16.49
C PRO A 61 -8.54 -23.24 15.25
N GLY A 62 -7.97 -23.59 14.10
CA GLY A 62 -8.25 -22.94 12.81
C GLY A 62 -7.47 -21.64 12.54
N GLU A 63 -6.57 -21.24 13.43
CA GLU A 63 -5.66 -20.11 13.25
C GLU A 63 -4.22 -20.57 12.98
N ALA A 64 -3.32 -19.61 12.73
CA ALA A 64 -1.96 -19.88 12.27
C ALA A 64 -1.05 -20.53 13.32
N ALA A 65 -1.30 -20.32 14.62
CA ALA A 65 -0.44 -20.84 15.66
C ALA A 65 -0.55 -22.38 15.79
N PRO A 66 0.57 -23.07 16.08
CA PRO A 66 0.65 -24.53 16.03
C PRO A 66 -0.12 -25.24 17.15
N PHE A 67 -0.53 -24.53 18.20
CA PHE A 67 -1.26 -25.09 19.35
C PHE A 67 -2.18 -24.04 19.99
N PRO A 68 -3.30 -24.46 20.60
CA PRO A 68 -4.21 -23.56 21.30
C PRO A 68 -3.65 -23.12 22.67
N LEU A 69 -4.10 -21.93 23.14
CA LEU A 69 -3.87 -21.41 24.49
C LEU A 69 -5.20 -20.88 25.06
N LEU A 70 -6.20 -21.78 25.20
CA LEU A 70 -7.56 -21.44 25.60
C LEU A 70 -7.95 -22.00 26.98
N THR A 71 -7.17 -22.93 27.51
CA THR A 71 -7.41 -23.58 28.79
C THR A 71 -6.18 -23.56 29.68
N TYR A 72 -6.39 -23.75 30.99
CA TYR A 72 -5.27 -23.93 31.92
C TYR A 72 -4.31 -25.04 31.47
N GLN A 73 -4.84 -26.17 31.00
CA GLN A 73 -4.03 -27.31 30.56
C GLN A 73 -3.19 -26.97 29.34
N ASP A 74 -3.76 -26.24 28.37
CA ASP A 74 -3.01 -25.77 27.18
C ASP A 74 -1.85 -24.90 27.60
N VAL A 75 -2.09 -23.89 28.43
CA VAL A 75 -1.08 -22.92 28.86
C VAL A 75 -0.03 -23.56 29.77
N LYS A 76 -0.43 -24.45 30.69
CA LYS A 76 0.47 -25.19 31.57
C LYS A 76 1.42 -26.08 30.77
N LYS A 77 0.91 -26.78 29.74
CA LYS A 77 1.73 -27.64 28.86
C LYS A 77 2.86 -26.87 28.18
N HIS A 78 2.64 -25.61 27.85
CA HIS A 78 3.58 -24.73 27.14
C HIS A 78 4.21 -23.66 28.04
N GLY A 79 4.03 -23.70 29.35
CA GLY A 79 4.40 -22.64 30.29
C GLY A 79 5.86 -22.17 30.16
N HIS A 80 6.83 -23.10 30.16
CA HIS A 80 8.25 -22.78 30.01
C HIS A 80 8.56 -22.15 28.64
N GLN A 81 7.93 -22.64 27.57
CA GLN A 81 8.07 -22.07 26.23
C GLN A 81 7.50 -20.66 26.17
N ILE A 82 6.34 -20.41 26.77
CA ILE A 82 5.71 -19.08 26.85
C ILE A 82 6.64 -18.10 27.58
N VAL A 83 7.25 -18.50 28.70
CA VAL A 83 8.23 -17.68 29.42
C VAL A 83 9.41 -17.33 28.49
N ALA A 84 10.01 -18.29 27.82
CA ALA A 84 11.17 -18.06 26.95
C ALA A 84 10.83 -17.06 25.85
N VAL A 85 9.73 -17.23 25.12
CA VAL A 85 9.37 -16.37 23.97
C VAL A 85 8.83 -15.00 24.40
N THR A 86 8.24 -14.86 25.60
CA THR A 86 7.79 -13.55 26.10
C THR A 86 8.92 -12.74 26.71
N GLN A 87 9.92 -13.40 27.34
CA GLN A 87 11.12 -12.71 27.85
C GLN A 87 11.99 -12.13 26.74
N THR A 88 12.12 -12.84 25.62
CA THR A 88 12.81 -12.36 24.42
C THR A 88 11.95 -11.41 23.60
N ARG A 89 10.69 -11.18 23.97
CA ARG A 89 9.70 -10.40 23.23
C ARG A 89 9.40 -10.92 21.82
N PHE A 90 9.76 -12.18 21.54
CA PHE A 90 9.40 -12.86 20.30
C PHE A 90 7.88 -13.06 20.17
N MET A 91 7.19 -13.30 21.32
CA MET A 91 5.73 -13.39 21.37
C MET A 91 5.15 -12.49 22.49
N PRO A 92 3.98 -11.86 22.25
CA PRO A 92 3.30 -11.75 20.96
C PRO A 92 4.12 -10.92 19.96
N PRO A 93 3.94 -11.16 18.63
CA PRO A 93 4.76 -10.50 17.60
C PRO A 93 4.43 -9.01 17.53
N TRP A 94 5.35 -8.19 17.99
CA TRP A 94 5.24 -6.74 18.02
C TRP A 94 6.62 -6.10 17.98
N LEU A 95 7.01 -5.57 16.80
CA LEU A 95 8.36 -5.07 16.56
C LEU A 95 8.62 -3.64 17.06
N PRO A 96 7.65 -2.68 17.00
CA PRO A 96 7.94 -1.31 17.38
C PRO A 96 8.33 -1.17 18.86
N GLU A 97 9.35 -0.38 19.13
CA GLU A 97 9.74 0.01 20.49
C GLU A 97 8.65 0.87 21.15
N PRO A 98 8.55 0.88 22.50
CA PRO A 98 7.68 1.82 23.19
C PRO A 98 8.05 3.25 22.87
N GLY A 99 7.05 4.09 22.58
CA GLY A 99 7.25 5.50 22.23
C GLY A 99 6.10 6.39 22.73
N PRO A 100 6.21 7.70 22.50
CA PRO A 100 5.14 8.65 22.84
C PRO A 100 3.89 8.46 21.96
N LEU A 101 4.07 8.03 20.70
CA LEU A 101 2.99 7.72 19.79
C LEU A 101 2.47 6.30 20.07
N LYS A 102 1.14 6.15 20.12
CA LYS A 102 0.47 4.87 20.37
C LYS A 102 -0.12 4.32 19.10
N PHE A 103 -0.04 3.00 18.96
CA PHE A 103 -0.68 2.29 17.87
C PHE A 103 -2.01 1.69 18.32
N ALA A 104 -3.01 1.68 17.43
CA ALA A 104 -4.37 1.23 17.75
C ALA A 104 -4.43 -0.23 18.24
N ASP A 105 -3.62 -1.11 17.64
CA ASP A 105 -3.63 -2.56 17.90
C ASP A 105 -2.37 -3.02 18.62
N GLU A 106 -1.84 -2.24 19.55
CA GLU A 106 -0.61 -2.57 20.27
C GLU A 106 -0.75 -3.88 21.05
N ARG A 107 0.10 -4.85 20.72
CA ARG A 107 0.11 -6.20 21.33
C ARG A 107 1.28 -6.44 22.26
N ARG A 108 2.03 -5.42 22.60
CA ARG A 108 3.19 -5.52 23.48
C ARG A 108 2.76 -5.88 24.89
N LEU A 109 3.37 -6.92 25.46
CA LEU A 109 3.28 -7.18 26.89
C LEU A 109 4.10 -6.16 27.68
N SER A 110 3.56 -5.69 28.79
CA SER A 110 4.34 -4.90 29.75
C SER A 110 5.36 -5.79 30.49
N ASP A 111 6.40 -5.18 31.05
CA ASP A 111 7.40 -5.89 31.87
C ASP A 111 6.74 -6.59 33.06
N GLN A 112 5.70 -5.99 33.65
CA GLN A 112 4.91 -6.60 34.73
C GLN A 112 4.15 -7.85 34.27
N GLN A 113 3.57 -7.83 33.08
CA GLN A 113 2.87 -9.02 32.53
C GLN A 113 3.85 -10.15 32.25
N ILE A 114 5.02 -9.85 31.69
CA ILE A 114 6.09 -10.83 31.46
C ILE A 114 6.58 -11.40 32.81
N ALA A 115 6.81 -10.55 33.81
CA ALA A 115 7.21 -10.99 35.15
C ALA A 115 6.14 -11.86 35.82
N THR A 116 4.86 -11.56 35.62
CA THR A 116 3.73 -12.34 36.13
C THR A 116 3.71 -13.75 35.51
N ILE A 117 3.84 -13.87 34.19
CA ILE A 117 3.89 -15.17 33.52
C ILE A 117 5.10 -15.99 34.03
N ARG A 118 6.27 -15.37 34.16
CA ARG A 118 7.47 -16.03 34.69
C ARG A 118 7.24 -16.50 36.12
N ALA A 119 6.76 -15.63 37.01
CA ALA A 119 6.51 -15.96 38.41
C ALA A 119 5.50 -17.12 38.56
N TRP A 120 4.49 -17.18 37.71
CA TRP A 120 3.55 -18.30 37.68
C TRP A 120 4.24 -19.62 37.38
N VAL A 121 5.15 -19.64 36.38
CA VAL A 121 5.88 -20.86 36.01
C VAL A 121 6.85 -21.24 37.14
N ASP A 122 7.62 -20.29 37.67
CA ASP A 122 8.60 -20.51 38.74
C ASP A 122 7.93 -20.99 40.04
N GLN A 123 6.67 -20.62 40.30
CA GLN A 123 5.86 -21.04 41.48
C GLN A 123 5.08 -22.36 41.27
N GLY A 124 5.35 -23.10 40.17
CA GLY A 124 4.76 -24.42 39.93
C GLY A 124 3.42 -24.39 39.18
N MET A 125 3.10 -23.31 38.52
CA MET A 125 1.97 -23.21 37.57
C MET A 125 0.60 -23.54 38.22
N MET A 126 0.29 -22.94 39.36
CA MET A 126 -0.99 -23.17 40.09
C MET A 126 -2.17 -22.66 39.29
N GLU A 127 -3.29 -23.45 39.24
CA GLU A 127 -4.51 -23.09 38.52
C GLU A 127 -5.26 -21.91 39.17
N GLY A 128 -5.41 -21.95 40.46
CA GLY A 128 -6.17 -20.96 41.22
C GLY A 128 -7.66 -21.33 41.37
N LYS A 129 -8.45 -20.43 41.95
CA LYS A 129 -9.87 -20.66 42.19
C LYS A 129 -10.66 -20.54 40.87
N PRO A 130 -11.65 -21.43 40.62
CA PRO A 130 -12.51 -21.32 39.43
C PRO A 130 -13.27 -19.99 39.33
N SER A 131 -13.61 -19.36 40.45
CA SER A 131 -14.28 -18.06 40.51
C SER A 131 -13.44 -16.89 39.98
N ASP A 132 -12.12 -17.06 39.92
CA ASP A 132 -11.19 -16.01 39.51
C ASP A 132 -10.92 -16.08 37.99
N LEU A 133 -11.38 -17.13 37.30
CA LEU A 133 -11.20 -17.30 35.86
C LEU A 133 -12.06 -16.29 35.08
N PRO A 134 -11.48 -15.43 34.27
CA PRO A 134 -12.23 -14.53 33.41
C PRO A 134 -13.04 -15.31 32.36
N PRO A 135 -14.12 -14.73 31.84
CA PRO A 135 -14.84 -15.32 30.70
C PRO A 135 -13.89 -15.62 29.55
N LYS A 136 -14.06 -16.79 28.94
CA LYS A 136 -13.29 -17.14 27.73
C LYS A 136 -13.58 -16.12 26.63
N PRO A 137 -12.56 -15.72 25.84
CA PRO A 137 -12.77 -14.84 24.70
C PRO A 137 -13.77 -15.49 23.74
N LYS A 138 -14.70 -14.68 23.26
CA LYS A 138 -15.63 -15.08 22.20
C LYS A 138 -15.00 -14.72 20.88
N PHE A 139 -14.88 -15.67 19.99
CA PHE A 139 -14.42 -15.46 18.62
C PHE A 139 -15.61 -15.56 17.69
N VAL A 140 -15.64 -14.69 16.69
CA VAL A 140 -16.67 -14.75 15.66
C VAL A 140 -16.36 -15.96 14.77
N GLU A 141 -17.33 -16.85 14.65
CA GLU A 141 -17.30 -17.91 13.65
C GLU A 141 -17.75 -17.33 12.32
N GLY A 142 -17.03 -17.64 11.23
CA GLY A 142 -17.34 -17.05 9.93
C GLY A 142 -16.67 -15.69 9.71
N TRP A 143 -17.34 -14.79 9.00
CA TRP A 143 -16.85 -13.45 8.68
C TRP A 143 -16.88 -12.54 9.90
N GLN A 144 -15.79 -11.79 10.15
CA GLN A 144 -15.59 -11.06 11.41
C GLN A 144 -16.62 -9.93 11.61
N LEU A 145 -17.10 -9.31 10.52
CA LEU A 145 -18.10 -8.23 10.56
C LEU A 145 -19.52 -8.69 10.14
N GLY A 146 -19.77 -10.01 10.20
CA GLY A 146 -20.99 -10.62 9.65
C GLY A 146 -20.84 -10.97 8.17
N GLU A 147 -21.92 -11.39 7.50
CA GLU A 147 -21.87 -11.79 6.08
C GLU A 147 -21.51 -10.58 5.20
N PRO A 148 -20.50 -10.66 4.32
CA PRO A 148 -20.16 -9.59 3.41
C PRO A 148 -21.25 -9.37 2.34
N ASP A 149 -21.33 -8.14 1.84
CA ASP A 149 -22.23 -7.80 0.73
C ASP A 149 -21.81 -8.48 -0.57
N LEU A 150 -20.50 -8.72 -0.74
CA LEU A 150 -19.93 -9.43 -1.88
C LEU A 150 -18.74 -10.30 -1.44
N ILE A 151 -18.75 -11.56 -1.85
CA ILE A 151 -17.63 -12.48 -1.65
C ILE A 151 -16.98 -12.77 -3.01
N LEU A 152 -15.70 -12.41 -3.13
CA LEU A 152 -14.86 -12.79 -4.26
C LEU A 152 -14.04 -14.01 -3.88
N LYS A 153 -13.98 -15.01 -4.74
CA LYS A 153 -13.18 -16.22 -4.55
C LYS A 153 -12.27 -16.44 -5.74
N ALA A 154 -11.02 -16.80 -5.50
CA ALA A 154 -10.11 -17.17 -6.58
C ALA A 154 -10.72 -18.27 -7.44
N ALA A 155 -10.70 -18.10 -8.76
CA ALA A 155 -11.38 -19.02 -9.70
C ALA A 155 -10.79 -20.43 -9.63
N LYS A 156 -9.46 -20.54 -9.47
CA LYS A 156 -8.74 -21.81 -9.33
C LYS A 156 -7.83 -21.79 -8.11
N PRO A 157 -7.65 -22.93 -7.43
CA PRO A 157 -6.64 -23.04 -6.38
C PRO A 157 -5.24 -23.06 -6.98
N TYR A 158 -4.29 -22.49 -6.24
CA TYR A 158 -2.87 -22.71 -6.48
C TYR A 158 -2.39 -23.92 -5.67
N MET A 159 -1.65 -24.82 -6.31
CA MET A 159 -1.07 -25.99 -5.66
C MET A 159 0.33 -25.63 -5.14
N LEU A 160 0.42 -25.33 -3.84
CA LEU A 160 1.69 -25.04 -3.20
C LEU A 160 2.53 -26.34 -3.11
N PRO A 161 3.77 -26.36 -3.61
CA PRO A 161 4.63 -27.53 -3.53
C PRO A 161 4.94 -27.93 -2.08
N ALA A 162 5.24 -29.21 -1.85
CA ALA A 162 5.61 -29.71 -0.52
C ALA A 162 6.91 -29.08 0.02
N THR A 163 7.85 -28.77 -0.87
CA THR A 163 9.19 -28.27 -0.55
C THR A 163 9.57 -27.14 -1.51
N GLY A 164 10.50 -26.32 -1.12
CA GLY A 164 10.99 -25.20 -1.91
C GLY A 164 11.25 -23.98 -1.04
N VAL A 165 11.59 -22.89 -1.67
CA VAL A 165 11.67 -21.57 -1.04
C VAL A 165 10.28 -20.95 -0.94
N ASP A 166 10.15 -19.91 -0.16
CA ASP A 166 8.97 -19.06 -0.10
C ASP A 166 8.50 -18.66 -1.49
N THR A 167 7.20 -18.69 -1.71
CA THR A 167 6.58 -18.46 -3.01
C THR A 167 5.61 -17.29 -2.94
N TYR A 168 5.73 -16.37 -3.90
CA TYR A 168 4.73 -15.33 -4.11
C TYR A 168 3.78 -15.76 -5.22
N TRP A 169 2.48 -15.71 -4.93
CA TRP A 169 1.43 -16.04 -5.90
C TRP A 169 0.33 -14.99 -5.92
N ASN A 170 -0.04 -14.56 -7.11
CA ASN A 170 -1.01 -13.51 -7.35
C ASN A 170 -2.31 -14.12 -7.87
N PHE A 171 -3.40 -13.92 -7.13
CA PHE A 171 -4.74 -14.31 -7.56
C PHE A 171 -5.47 -13.09 -8.10
N ILE A 172 -5.98 -13.18 -9.31
CA ILE A 172 -6.85 -12.14 -9.88
C ILE A 172 -8.29 -12.48 -9.52
N LEU A 173 -8.98 -11.52 -8.88
CA LEU A 173 -10.37 -11.63 -8.46
C LEU A 173 -11.18 -10.55 -9.19
N PRO A 174 -11.83 -10.89 -10.31
CA PRO A 174 -12.67 -9.98 -11.06
C PRO A 174 -13.83 -9.45 -10.21
N LEU A 175 -14.09 -8.16 -10.28
CA LEU A 175 -15.12 -7.49 -9.51
C LEU A 175 -16.44 -7.41 -10.32
N PRO A 176 -17.50 -8.17 -9.99
CA PRO A 176 -18.72 -8.24 -10.79
C PRO A 176 -19.71 -7.10 -10.49
N ILE A 177 -19.20 -5.88 -10.29
CA ILE A 177 -20.03 -4.70 -10.07
C ILE A 177 -20.35 -4.00 -11.40
N LYS A 178 -21.55 -3.37 -11.48
CA LYS A 178 -22.03 -2.69 -12.69
C LYS A 178 -21.88 -1.18 -12.62
N GLU A 179 -21.63 -0.66 -11.42
CA GLU A 179 -21.51 0.75 -11.08
C GLU A 179 -20.48 0.91 -9.96
N THR A 180 -20.00 2.12 -9.74
CA THR A 180 -19.10 2.44 -8.62
C THR A 180 -19.71 2.05 -7.29
N ARG A 181 -18.92 1.36 -6.44
CA ARG A 181 -19.28 0.98 -5.08
C ARG A 181 -18.25 1.53 -4.10
N TRP A 182 -18.72 1.81 -2.90
CA TRP A 182 -17.89 2.27 -1.79
C TRP A 182 -17.77 1.16 -0.76
N VAL A 183 -16.53 0.83 -0.38
CA VAL A 183 -16.21 -0.27 0.52
C VAL A 183 -15.77 0.30 1.86
N ARG A 184 -16.52 -0.01 2.92
CA ARG A 184 -16.22 0.39 4.30
C ARG A 184 -15.32 -0.58 5.05
N ALA A 185 -15.19 -1.81 4.58
CA ALA A 185 -14.31 -2.82 5.16
C ALA A 185 -14.01 -3.93 4.15
N ILE A 186 -12.81 -4.52 4.27
CA ILE A 186 -12.38 -5.66 3.48
C ILE A 186 -11.89 -6.75 4.44
N GLU A 187 -12.37 -7.96 4.26
CA GLU A 187 -11.87 -9.13 4.98
C GLU A 187 -11.18 -10.09 4.02
N ILE A 188 -9.88 -10.28 4.18
CA ILE A 188 -9.09 -11.23 3.40
C ILE A 188 -9.11 -12.58 4.12
N ARG A 189 -9.53 -13.62 3.42
CA ARG A 189 -9.41 -15.03 3.82
C ARG A 189 -8.45 -15.73 2.88
N PRO A 190 -7.19 -15.84 3.28
CA PRO A 190 -6.13 -16.26 2.36
C PRO A 190 -6.16 -17.75 2.00
N GLY A 191 -7.11 -18.50 2.51
CA GLY A 191 -7.17 -19.96 2.46
C GLY A 191 -6.65 -20.56 3.75
N ASP A 192 -5.62 -21.41 3.70
CA ASP A 192 -5.01 -21.96 4.91
C ASP A 192 -4.05 -20.94 5.55
N LYS A 193 -4.44 -20.40 6.70
CA LYS A 193 -3.69 -19.39 7.46
C LYS A 193 -2.32 -19.85 7.96
N ARG A 194 -2.05 -21.16 7.92
CA ARG A 194 -0.74 -21.74 8.31
C ARG A 194 0.28 -21.64 7.18
N LEU A 195 -0.20 -21.52 5.94
CA LEU A 195 0.59 -21.53 4.72
C LEU A 195 0.78 -20.13 4.14
N VAL A 196 -0.06 -19.18 4.54
CA VAL A 196 -0.01 -17.79 4.08
C VAL A 196 0.61 -16.92 5.15
N HIS A 197 1.80 -16.42 4.85
CA HIS A 197 2.56 -15.58 5.75
C HIS A 197 1.96 -14.17 5.85
N HIS A 198 1.69 -13.56 4.70
CA HIS A 198 0.91 -12.33 4.56
C HIS A 198 0.29 -12.24 3.16
N ALA A 199 -0.62 -11.30 3.01
CA ALA A 199 -1.25 -11.01 1.73
C ALA A 199 -1.53 -9.50 1.59
N ASN A 200 -1.39 -9.00 0.36
CA ASN A 200 -1.72 -7.63 -0.01
C ASN A 200 -2.75 -7.64 -1.15
N ILE A 201 -3.62 -6.64 -1.20
CA ILE A 201 -4.48 -6.40 -2.34
C ILE A 201 -3.96 -5.18 -3.11
N LEU A 202 -3.80 -5.35 -4.42
CA LEU A 202 -3.64 -4.26 -5.36
C LEU A 202 -4.96 -4.08 -6.12
N VAL A 203 -5.33 -2.83 -6.37
CA VAL A 203 -6.55 -2.47 -7.11
C VAL A 203 -6.14 -2.22 -8.55
N ASP A 204 -6.48 -3.14 -9.45
CA ASP A 204 -6.21 -3.04 -10.88
C ASP A 204 -7.46 -2.49 -11.60
N ARG A 205 -7.46 -1.19 -11.84
CA ARG A 205 -8.61 -0.48 -12.43
C ARG A 205 -8.80 -0.72 -13.93
N TYR A 206 -7.81 -1.33 -14.59
CA TYR A 206 -7.77 -1.53 -16.04
C TYR A 206 -7.75 -3.01 -16.46
N GLU A 207 -7.96 -3.94 -15.52
CA GLU A 207 -7.91 -5.38 -15.75
C GLU A 207 -6.57 -5.83 -16.40
N SER A 208 -5.52 -5.04 -16.19
CA SER A 208 -4.23 -5.19 -16.88
C SER A 208 -3.43 -6.40 -16.39
N ALA A 209 -3.59 -6.79 -15.13
CA ALA A 209 -2.94 -7.96 -14.54
C ALA A 209 -3.34 -9.28 -15.23
N ARG A 210 -4.51 -9.33 -15.88
CA ARG A 210 -4.97 -10.51 -16.60
C ARG A 210 -4.01 -10.94 -17.70
N ARG A 211 -3.23 -10.00 -18.26
CA ARG A 211 -2.19 -10.29 -19.28
C ARG A 211 -1.01 -11.09 -18.73
N MET A 212 -0.81 -11.11 -17.41
CA MET A 212 0.25 -11.88 -16.76
C MET A 212 -0.12 -13.36 -16.54
N GLU A 213 -1.40 -13.71 -16.65
CA GLU A 213 -1.86 -15.08 -16.51
C GLU A 213 -1.57 -15.90 -17.77
N LYS A 214 -0.91 -17.05 -17.62
CA LYS A 214 -0.75 -18.02 -18.71
C LYS A 214 -2.06 -18.75 -19.04
N VAL A 215 -2.89 -18.94 -18.06
CA VAL A 215 -4.21 -19.57 -18.15
C VAL A 215 -5.20 -18.74 -17.38
N PRO A 216 -6.26 -18.23 -17.98
CA PRO A 216 -7.23 -17.37 -17.31
C PRO A 216 -7.76 -17.96 -16.00
N GLY A 217 -7.74 -17.15 -14.96
CA GLY A 217 -8.18 -17.50 -13.60
C GLY A 217 -7.24 -18.42 -12.82
N SER A 218 -6.02 -18.67 -13.32
CA SER A 218 -5.02 -19.46 -12.59
C SER A 218 -4.13 -18.62 -11.69
N GLY A 219 -4.10 -17.30 -11.88
CA GLY A 219 -3.12 -16.42 -11.28
C GLY A 219 -1.72 -16.56 -11.89
N PHE A 220 -0.75 -15.88 -11.31
CA PHE A 220 0.64 -15.87 -11.76
C PHE A 220 1.61 -15.75 -10.58
N GLY A 221 2.84 -16.24 -10.77
CA GLY A 221 3.89 -16.22 -9.75
C GLY A 221 4.76 -14.97 -9.81
N GLY A 222 5.37 -14.63 -8.67
CA GLY A 222 6.38 -13.58 -8.53
C GLY A 222 5.88 -12.32 -7.84
N MET A 223 6.85 -11.45 -7.52
CA MET A 223 6.58 -10.14 -6.87
C MET A 223 6.45 -9.00 -7.88
N GLU A 224 6.90 -9.19 -9.13
CA GLU A 224 6.73 -8.18 -10.17
C GLU A 224 5.30 -8.22 -10.68
N ILE A 225 4.47 -7.32 -10.15
CA ILE A 225 3.09 -7.16 -10.58
C ILE A 225 3.04 -5.90 -11.44
N ARG A 226 2.78 -6.10 -12.73
CA ARG A 226 2.65 -4.99 -13.69
C ARG A 226 1.16 -4.73 -13.91
N ILE A 227 0.65 -3.71 -13.25
CA ILE A 227 -0.69 -3.18 -13.47
C ILE A 227 -0.59 -1.79 -14.06
N GLU A 228 -1.50 -1.48 -14.96
CA GLU A 228 -1.70 -0.12 -15.41
C GLU A 228 -2.32 0.67 -14.25
N SER A 229 -1.78 1.84 -13.95
CA SER A 229 -2.33 2.72 -12.94
C SER A 229 -2.51 4.11 -13.53
N GLU A 230 -3.53 4.83 -13.10
CA GLU A 230 -3.53 6.27 -13.27
C GLU A 230 -2.37 6.87 -12.49
N VAL A 231 -1.82 7.96 -13.01
CA VAL A 231 -0.77 8.73 -12.34
C VAL A 231 -1.18 9.14 -10.92
N PHE A 232 -2.48 9.16 -10.69
CA PHE A 232 -3.07 9.54 -9.44
C PHE A 232 -4.19 8.55 -9.05
N ASP A 233 -3.88 7.64 -8.13
CA ASP A 233 -4.94 6.80 -7.56
C ASP A 233 -5.82 7.67 -6.64
N PRO A 234 -7.13 7.73 -6.90
CA PRO A 234 -8.04 8.56 -6.14
C PRO A 234 -8.08 8.23 -4.64
N ASP A 235 -7.83 6.97 -4.27
CA ASP A 235 -7.90 6.52 -2.87
C ASP A 235 -6.91 5.39 -2.62
N SER A 236 -5.90 5.65 -1.77
CA SER A 236 -4.88 4.67 -1.43
C SER A 236 -5.02 4.19 0.02
N HIS A 237 -5.30 2.90 0.17
CA HIS A 237 -5.50 2.24 1.46
C HIS A 237 -4.47 1.15 1.70
N PHE A 238 -4.14 0.89 2.98
CA PHE A 238 -3.41 -0.31 3.36
C PHE A 238 -4.33 -1.53 3.32
N LEU A 239 -4.29 -2.27 2.22
CA LEU A 239 -5.05 -3.50 2.02
C LEU A 239 -4.16 -4.72 2.32
N PHE A 240 -3.85 -4.89 3.58
CA PHE A 240 -2.87 -5.86 4.07
C PHE A 240 -3.49 -6.84 5.06
N TRP A 241 -3.10 -8.11 4.97
CA TRP A 241 -3.47 -9.17 5.89
C TRP A 241 -2.25 -9.94 6.37
N LYS A 242 -2.24 -10.31 7.64
CA LYS A 242 -1.35 -11.30 8.24
C LYS A 242 -2.11 -12.13 9.28
N PRO A 243 -1.55 -13.26 9.76
CA PRO A 243 -2.14 -14.00 10.87
C PRO A 243 -2.46 -13.11 12.08
N GLY A 244 -3.70 -13.21 12.56
CA GLY A 244 -4.20 -12.39 13.67
C GLY A 244 -4.68 -10.98 13.27
N THR A 245 -4.79 -10.64 11.99
CA THR A 245 -5.44 -9.39 11.54
C THR A 245 -6.88 -9.34 12.02
N VAL A 246 -7.25 -8.26 12.69
CA VAL A 246 -8.63 -7.95 13.06
C VAL A 246 -9.19 -7.02 12.00
N VAL A 247 -10.34 -7.39 11.45
CA VAL A 247 -11.03 -6.59 10.44
C VAL A 247 -11.79 -5.47 11.14
N THR A 248 -11.56 -4.25 10.67
CA THR A 248 -12.24 -3.04 11.15
C THR A 248 -12.88 -2.30 9.98
N ASN A 249 -13.90 -1.51 10.27
CA ASN A 249 -14.36 -0.54 9.28
C ASN A 249 -13.29 0.53 9.07
N GLU A 250 -13.19 1.04 7.85
CA GLU A 250 -12.45 2.28 7.60
C GLU A 250 -13.08 3.43 8.41
N PRO A 251 -12.29 4.43 8.80
CA PRO A 251 -12.80 5.62 9.46
C PRO A 251 -13.92 6.30 8.66
N ASP A 252 -14.80 7.02 9.34
CA ASP A 252 -15.91 7.72 8.71
C ASP A 252 -15.41 8.64 7.58
N GLY A 253 -16.03 8.51 6.40
CA GLY A 253 -15.68 9.26 5.21
C GLY A 253 -14.52 8.70 4.39
N MET A 254 -13.86 7.62 4.80
CA MET A 254 -12.69 7.02 4.12
C MET A 254 -13.02 5.71 3.41
N ALA A 255 -14.22 5.53 2.90
CA ALA A 255 -14.56 4.32 2.16
C ALA A 255 -13.72 4.18 0.87
N LEU A 256 -13.20 2.97 0.59
CA LEU A 256 -12.45 2.69 -0.63
C LEU A 256 -13.39 2.69 -1.84
N ARG A 257 -13.02 3.40 -2.90
CA ARG A 257 -13.74 3.44 -4.17
C ARG A 257 -13.36 2.26 -5.07
N LEU A 258 -14.36 1.52 -5.53
CA LEU A 258 -14.20 0.49 -6.55
C LEU A 258 -15.15 0.77 -7.72
N ASP A 259 -14.62 0.83 -8.92
CA ASP A 259 -15.34 1.11 -10.15
C ASP A 259 -15.63 -0.15 -10.95
N LYS A 260 -16.58 -0.07 -11.88
CA LYS A 260 -16.82 -1.12 -12.87
C LYS A 260 -15.56 -1.37 -13.70
N GLY A 261 -15.23 -2.62 -13.96
CA GLY A 261 -14.04 -3.00 -14.73
C GLY A 261 -12.76 -3.02 -13.89
N THR A 262 -12.89 -3.07 -12.56
CA THR A 262 -11.76 -3.21 -11.64
C THR A 262 -11.56 -4.68 -11.28
N ASP A 263 -10.31 -5.13 -11.20
CA ASP A 263 -9.92 -6.39 -10.58
C ASP A 263 -9.23 -6.14 -9.23
N LEU A 264 -9.40 -7.06 -8.28
CA LEU A 264 -8.56 -7.10 -7.09
C LEU A 264 -7.48 -8.16 -7.29
N VAL A 265 -6.22 -7.76 -7.24
CA VAL A 265 -5.08 -8.68 -7.32
C VAL A 265 -4.59 -8.98 -5.91
N LEU A 266 -4.86 -10.20 -5.44
CA LEU A 266 -4.42 -10.65 -4.13
C LEU A 266 -3.03 -11.29 -4.26
N ASN A 267 -2.00 -10.54 -3.91
CA ASN A 267 -0.64 -11.03 -3.76
C ASN A 267 -0.49 -11.76 -2.43
N THR A 268 -0.05 -13.02 -2.47
CA THR A 268 0.12 -13.86 -1.29
C THR A 268 1.56 -14.35 -1.17
N HIS A 269 2.14 -14.23 0.03
CA HIS A 269 3.41 -14.86 0.38
C HIS A 269 3.12 -16.21 1.02
N LEU A 270 3.55 -17.29 0.38
CA LEU A 270 3.24 -18.67 0.71
C LEU A 270 4.49 -19.40 1.20
N GLN A 271 4.33 -20.19 2.26
CA GLN A 271 5.40 -20.97 2.87
C GLN A 271 5.07 -22.46 2.81
N PRO A 272 5.91 -23.31 2.18
CA PRO A 272 5.70 -24.76 2.11
C PRO A 272 5.68 -25.43 3.50
N SER A 273 4.77 -26.38 3.70
CA SER A 273 4.57 -27.09 4.98
C SER A 273 5.17 -28.49 5.03
N GLY A 274 5.85 -28.94 3.98
CA GLY A 274 6.27 -30.32 3.83
C GLY A 274 5.25 -31.20 3.12
N LYS A 275 4.10 -30.65 2.71
CA LYS A 275 3.03 -31.32 1.95
C LYS A 275 2.61 -30.46 0.77
N GLY A 276 2.17 -31.09 -0.33
CA GLY A 276 1.48 -30.39 -1.39
C GLY A 276 0.08 -30.01 -0.94
N GLU A 277 -0.23 -28.72 -0.91
CA GLU A 277 -1.52 -28.21 -0.40
C GLU A 277 -2.14 -27.19 -1.34
N ALA A 278 -3.47 -27.19 -1.44
CA ALA A 278 -4.20 -26.28 -2.31
C ALA A 278 -4.55 -24.99 -1.55
N ILE A 279 -4.18 -23.85 -2.12
CA ILE A 279 -4.51 -22.52 -1.61
C ILE A 279 -5.56 -21.88 -2.52
N GLN A 280 -6.73 -21.57 -1.97
CA GLN A 280 -7.80 -20.88 -2.69
C GLN A 280 -8.38 -19.78 -1.81
N PRO A 281 -7.89 -18.54 -1.92
CA PRO A 281 -8.33 -17.43 -1.10
C PRO A 281 -9.70 -16.89 -1.50
N SER A 282 -10.30 -16.14 -0.58
CA SER A 282 -11.48 -15.31 -0.83
C SER A 282 -11.36 -13.96 -0.14
N ILE A 283 -12.08 -12.97 -0.64
CA ILE A 283 -12.18 -11.62 -0.09
C ILE A 283 -13.65 -11.30 0.14
N GLY A 284 -14.00 -10.85 1.34
CA GLY A 284 -15.30 -10.28 1.65
C GLY A 284 -15.27 -8.77 1.57
N LEU A 285 -16.18 -8.18 0.81
CA LEU A 285 -16.35 -6.74 0.68
C LEU A 285 -17.62 -6.31 1.40
N TYR A 286 -17.50 -5.29 2.26
CA TYR A 286 -18.60 -4.68 2.99
C TYR A 286 -18.85 -3.30 2.42
N PHE A 287 -19.98 -3.11 1.76
CA PHE A 287 -20.31 -1.86 1.09
C PHE A 287 -20.90 -0.80 2.04
N THR A 288 -20.90 0.42 1.58
CA THR A 288 -21.63 1.55 2.15
C THR A 288 -22.25 2.39 1.03
N GLU A 289 -23.39 2.99 1.30
CA GLU A 289 -24.03 3.95 0.40
C GLU A 289 -23.42 5.36 0.50
N LYS A 290 -22.53 5.58 1.47
CA LYS A 290 -21.86 6.86 1.69
C LYS A 290 -20.58 6.91 0.86
N PRO A 291 -20.47 7.84 -0.11
CA PRO A 291 -19.21 8.05 -0.83
C PRO A 291 -18.13 8.54 0.13
N ALA A 292 -16.87 8.31 -0.26
CA ALA A 292 -15.75 8.90 0.46
C ALA A 292 -15.81 10.44 0.41
N THR A 293 -15.51 11.06 1.52
CA THR A 293 -15.38 12.52 1.68
C THR A 293 -13.98 12.89 2.18
N VAL A 294 -13.21 11.89 2.58
CA VAL A 294 -11.84 11.98 3.06
C VAL A 294 -11.02 10.95 2.29
N HIS A 295 -9.98 11.42 1.63
CA HIS A 295 -9.20 10.61 0.69
C HIS A 295 -7.77 10.44 1.19
N PRO A 296 -7.41 9.27 1.75
CA PRO A 296 -6.05 8.99 2.16
C PRO A 296 -5.13 8.79 0.96
N MET A 297 -3.84 8.99 1.19
CA MET A 297 -2.79 8.77 0.22
C MET A 297 -1.70 7.89 0.85
N LEU A 298 -1.13 6.96 0.08
CA LEU A 298 0.07 6.24 0.44
C LEU A 298 1.29 6.95 -0.16
N LEU A 299 2.17 7.41 0.70
CA LEU A 299 3.48 7.95 0.34
C LEU A 299 4.52 6.85 0.62
N GLN A 300 5.28 6.44 -0.40
CA GLN A 300 6.34 5.45 -0.27
C GLN A 300 7.70 6.12 -0.31
N MET A 301 8.37 6.21 0.83
CA MET A 301 9.81 6.51 0.87
C MET A 301 10.59 5.23 0.59
N GLN A 302 11.65 5.33 -0.23
CA GLN A 302 12.47 4.17 -0.63
C GLN A 302 13.87 4.60 -1.04
N ASN A 303 14.86 3.73 -0.83
CA ASN A 303 16.21 3.97 -1.36
C ASN A 303 16.92 2.66 -1.72
N ASP A 304 16.33 1.89 -2.62
CA ASP A 304 16.88 0.59 -3.05
C ASP A 304 18.14 0.76 -3.90
N THR A 305 18.32 1.91 -4.55
CA THR A 305 19.52 2.21 -5.33
C THR A 305 20.77 2.34 -4.47
N ALA A 306 20.63 2.68 -3.19
CA ALA A 306 21.71 2.73 -2.22
C ALA A 306 22.05 1.35 -1.63
N LEU A 307 21.24 0.32 -1.89
CA LEU A 307 21.46 -1.03 -1.38
C LEU A 307 22.53 -1.77 -2.21
N ASP A 308 23.74 -1.79 -1.68
CA ASP A 308 24.86 -2.59 -2.21
C ASP A 308 25.72 -3.10 -1.03
N ILE A 309 25.17 -4.09 -0.31
CA ILE A 309 25.62 -4.55 0.99
C ILE A 309 26.75 -5.59 0.81
N PRO A 310 28.00 -5.29 1.17
CA PRO A 310 29.09 -6.24 1.08
C PRO A 310 28.86 -7.49 1.96
N ALA A 311 29.42 -8.62 1.55
CA ALA A 311 29.46 -9.81 2.39
C ALA A 311 30.22 -9.52 3.70
N GLY A 312 29.67 -9.92 4.84
CA GLY A 312 30.24 -9.72 6.17
C GLY A 312 29.99 -8.34 6.81
N GLU A 313 29.35 -7.39 6.11
CA GLU A 313 29.03 -6.08 6.65
C GLU A 313 27.91 -6.17 7.70
N LYS A 314 28.14 -5.62 8.91
CA LYS A 314 27.23 -5.76 10.06
C LYS A 314 26.30 -4.55 10.30
N ASN A 315 26.65 -3.39 9.77
CA ASN A 315 25.95 -2.15 10.05
C ASN A 315 25.85 -1.27 8.79
N PHE A 316 25.45 -1.87 7.69
CA PHE A 316 25.20 -1.11 6.47
C PHE A 316 23.97 -0.22 6.66
N VAL A 317 24.09 1.09 6.39
CA VAL A 317 23.04 2.07 6.65
C VAL A 317 22.50 2.62 5.34
N VAL A 318 21.17 2.63 5.21
CA VAL A 318 20.45 3.32 4.14
C VAL A 318 19.53 4.34 4.76
N THR A 319 19.50 5.55 4.18
CA THR A 319 18.64 6.65 4.63
C THR A 319 17.93 7.27 3.44
N ASP A 320 16.77 7.87 3.70
CA ASP A 320 16.07 8.78 2.80
C ASP A 320 15.38 9.86 3.64
N GLU A 321 15.22 11.07 3.05
CA GLU A 321 14.61 12.22 3.70
C GLU A 321 13.62 12.89 2.76
N PHE A 322 12.45 13.24 3.24
CA PHE A 322 11.44 13.94 2.46
C PHE A 322 10.85 15.11 3.26
N THR A 323 10.84 16.29 2.65
CA THR A 323 10.24 17.50 3.23
C THR A 323 8.79 17.65 2.76
N LEU A 324 7.86 17.68 3.71
CA LEU A 324 6.44 17.83 3.41
C LEU A 324 6.13 19.21 2.80
N PRO A 325 5.50 19.28 1.62
CA PRO A 325 5.13 20.54 0.97
C PRO A 325 3.89 21.21 1.58
N LEU A 326 3.15 20.48 2.39
CA LEU A 326 1.89 20.91 3.03
C LEU A 326 1.66 20.15 4.34
N ASP A 327 0.67 20.58 5.13
CA ASP A 327 0.26 19.89 6.36
C ASP A 327 -0.38 18.55 6.04
N VAL A 328 -0.02 17.51 6.82
CA VAL A 328 -0.64 16.18 6.72
C VAL A 328 -0.99 15.63 8.10
N ASP A 329 -1.99 14.76 8.16
CA ASP A 329 -2.22 13.87 9.29
C ASP A 329 -1.76 12.47 8.89
N LEU A 330 -0.76 11.93 9.60
CA LEU A 330 -0.26 10.58 9.41
C LEU A 330 -1.14 9.59 10.17
N LEU A 331 -1.75 8.65 9.44
CA LEU A 331 -2.70 7.66 9.95
C LEU A 331 -2.05 6.32 10.29
N GLY A 332 -1.07 5.93 9.49
CA GLY A 332 -0.41 4.64 9.62
C GLY A 332 0.94 4.61 8.94
N ILE A 333 1.72 3.60 9.30
CA ILE A 333 3.09 3.42 8.82
C ILE A 333 3.37 1.93 8.58
N TYR A 334 4.06 1.62 7.49
CA TYR A 334 4.46 0.26 7.14
C TYR A 334 5.91 0.24 6.68
N PRO A 335 6.86 -0.09 7.57
CA PRO A 335 8.25 -0.37 7.20
C PRO A 335 8.37 -1.74 6.55
N HIS A 336 9.24 -1.85 5.54
CA HIS A 336 9.55 -3.10 4.87
C HIS A 336 11.04 -3.20 4.54
N ALA A 337 11.64 -4.33 4.89
CA ALA A 337 12.95 -4.81 4.52
C ALA A 337 12.90 -6.33 4.42
N HIS A 338 13.94 -6.97 3.87
CA HIS A 338 14.01 -8.42 3.84
C HIS A 338 14.79 -8.98 5.05
N TYR A 339 15.54 -10.08 4.85
CA TYR A 339 16.16 -10.86 5.93
C TYR A 339 17.39 -10.20 6.58
N LEU A 340 18.08 -9.28 5.89
CA LEU A 340 19.24 -8.60 6.45
C LEU A 340 18.88 -7.38 7.28
N GLY A 341 17.63 -6.92 7.22
CA GLY A 341 17.14 -5.82 8.05
C GLY A 341 17.39 -6.09 9.53
N LYS A 342 17.87 -5.07 10.27
CA LYS A 342 18.24 -5.17 11.68
C LYS A 342 17.55 -4.10 12.54
N ASP A 343 17.78 -2.83 12.22
CA ASP A 343 17.21 -1.68 12.93
C ASP A 343 16.53 -0.75 11.91
N ILE A 344 15.29 -0.40 12.17
CA ILE A 344 14.48 0.49 11.33
C ILE A 344 13.97 1.63 12.18
N LEU A 345 14.31 2.85 11.80
CA LEU A 345 13.89 4.07 12.48
C LEU A 345 13.28 5.05 11.48
N ALA A 346 12.09 5.55 11.78
CA ALA A 346 11.51 6.70 11.10
C ALA A 346 11.26 7.83 12.09
N THR A 347 11.67 9.04 11.72
CA THR A 347 11.49 10.25 12.51
C THR A 347 10.89 11.37 11.68
N ALA A 348 10.30 12.34 12.37
CA ALA A 348 9.84 13.61 11.79
C ALA A 348 10.46 14.77 12.55
N VAL A 349 11.21 15.62 11.87
CA VAL A 349 11.73 16.87 12.40
C VAL A 349 10.76 17.99 12.01
N LEU A 350 10.09 18.56 13.00
CA LEU A 350 9.10 19.61 12.81
C LEU A 350 9.79 20.96 12.53
N PRO A 351 9.08 21.96 11.96
CA PRO A 351 9.66 23.28 11.68
C PRO A 351 10.19 24.04 12.89
N ASP A 352 9.73 23.71 14.10
CA ASP A 352 10.25 24.27 15.36
C ASP A 352 11.51 23.56 15.88
N GLY A 353 12.05 22.58 15.13
CA GLY A 353 13.20 21.77 15.50
C GLY A 353 12.87 20.57 16.38
N THR A 354 11.62 20.37 16.79
CA THR A 354 11.21 19.21 17.58
C THR A 354 11.29 17.94 16.74
N THR A 355 11.98 16.91 17.25
CA THR A 355 12.03 15.59 16.63
C THR A 355 11.00 14.66 17.26
N ARG A 356 10.19 14.01 16.45
CA ARG A 356 9.24 12.95 16.82
C ARG A 356 9.68 11.62 16.22
N THR A 357 9.80 10.60 17.05
CA THR A 357 9.96 9.22 16.55
C THR A 357 8.60 8.73 16.08
N LEU A 358 8.48 8.45 14.77
CA LEU A 358 7.28 7.89 14.17
C LEU A 358 7.19 6.39 14.46
N ILE A 359 8.28 5.65 14.22
CA ILE A 359 8.42 4.24 14.56
C ILE A 359 9.90 3.91 14.78
N HIS A 360 10.18 2.98 15.68
CA HIS A 360 11.53 2.41 15.87
C HIS A 360 11.43 0.91 16.12
N MET A 361 12.15 0.11 15.35
CA MET A 361 12.25 -1.34 15.47
C MET A 361 13.72 -1.72 15.56
N LYS A 362 14.20 -2.11 16.74
CA LYS A 362 15.60 -2.46 16.98
C LYS A 362 15.96 -3.89 16.57
N GLN A 363 14.95 -4.71 16.37
CA GLN A 363 15.09 -6.12 15.99
C GLN A 363 14.05 -6.39 14.91
N TRP A 364 14.40 -6.03 13.68
CA TRP A 364 13.54 -6.33 12.55
C TRP A 364 13.46 -7.84 12.32
N ASP A 365 12.27 -8.31 12.00
CA ASP A 365 12.00 -9.67 11.56
C ASP A 365 10.96 -9.63 10.44
N LEU A 366 11.34 -10.00 9.23
CA LEU A 366 10.47 -10.05 8.06
C LEU A 366 9.18 -10.84 8.32
N ASN A 367 9.27 -11.89 9.16
CA ASN A 367 8.13 -12.72 9.50
C ASN A 367 7.04 -11.98 10.28
N TRP A 368 7.38 -10.87 10.92
CA TRP A 368 6.46 -10.08 11.74
C TRP A 368 6.16 -8.70 11.18
N GLN A 369 6.49 -8.46 9.91
CA GLN A 369 6.14 -7.21 9.24
C GLN A 369 4.64 -6.92 9.35
N ALA A 370 4.27 -5.66 9.52
CA ALA A 370 2.89 -5.25 9.68
C ALA A 370 2.66 -3.78 9.32
N VAL A 371 1.45 -3.46 8.96
CA VAL A 371 0.95 -2.09 8.99
C VAL A 371 0.65 -1.71 10.44
N TYR A 372 1.16 -0.57 10.86
CA TYR A 372 0.96 0.01 12.20
C TYR A 372 0.10 1.26 12.06
N ARG A 373 -1.16 1.17 12.51
CA ARG A 373 -2.08 2.31 12.53
C ARG A 373 -1.93 3.06 13.85
N TYR A 374 -1.83 4.39 13.80
CA TYR A 374 -1.78 5.18 15.01
C TYR A 374 -3.16 5.19 15.69
N ALA A 375 -3.17 5.21 17.03
CA ALA A 375 -4.40 5.31 17.81
C ALA A 375 -5.12 6.64 17.58
N GLU A 376 -4.35 7.70 17.36
CA GLU A 376 -4.78 9.03 16.96
C GLU A 376 -3.93 9.51 15.79
N PRO A 377 -4.49 10.22 14.79
CA PRO A 377 -3.71 10.77 13.69
C PRO A 377 -2.57 11.66 14.18
N VAL A 378 -1.38 11.51 13.61
CA VAL A 378 -0.20 12.30 13.97
C VAL A 378 -0.11 13.50 13.05
N SER A 379 -0.39 14.70 13.57
CA SER A 379 -0.33 15.93 12.77
C SER A 379 1.12 16.34 12.52
N LEU A 380 1.47 16.49 11.24
CA LEU A 380 2.77 16.90 10.75
C LEU A 380 2.60 18.15 9.87
N PRO A 381 3.08 19.32 10.34
CA PRO A 381 2.93 20.56 9.58
C PRO A 381 3.84 20.60 8.35
N ARG A 382 3.51 21.47 7.40
CA ARG A 382 4.35 21.84 6.25
C ARG A 382 5.79 22.10 6.69
N ASN A 383 6.75 21.75 5.85
CA ASN A 383 8.19 21.82 6.11
C ASN A 383 8.68 20.86 7.22
N THR A 384 7.87 19.90 7.65
CA THR A 384 8.37 18.77 8.43
C THR A 384 9.26 17.91 7.54
N VAL A 385 10.44 17.55 8.04
CA VAL A 385 11.35 16.60 7.37
C VAL A 385 11.10 15.21 7.95
N ILE A 386 10.62 14.29 7.11
CA ILE A 386 10.50 12.89 7.47
C ILE A 386 11.77 12.19 7.05
N THR A 387 12.39 11.44 7.96
CA THR A 387 13.61 10.66 7.71
C THR A 387 13.35 9.20 7.97
N MET A 388 13.75 8.33 7.06
CA MET A 388 13.89 6.90 7.30
C MET A 388 15.36 6.51 7.42
N ARG A 389 15.68 5.57 8.32
CA ARG A 389 16.99 5.00 8.51
C ARG A 389 16.89 3.51 8.72
N TYR A 390 17.51 2.75 7.85
CA TYR A 390 17.56 1.30 7.88
C TYR A 390 19.00 0.84 8.13
N VAL A 391 19.19 -0.13 8.99
CA VAL A 391 20.47 -0.80 9.24
C VAL A 391 20.35 -2.27 8.88
N TYR A 392 21.31 -2.78 8.13
CA TYR A 392 21.35 -4.17 7.66
C TYR A 392 22.57 -4.89 8.24
N ASP A 393 22.42 -6.22 8.42
CA ASP A 393 23.46 -7.11 8.90
C ASP A 393 23.62 -8.29 7.93
N ASN A 394 24.66 -8.22 7.06
CA ASN A 394 25.01 -9.27 6.10
C ASN A 394 26.18 -10.14 6.60
N SER A 395 26.24 -10.41 7.91
CA SER A 395 27.28 -11.24 8.51
C SER A 395 26.84 -12.69 8.70
N GLU A 396 27.79 -13.57 8.99
CA GLU A 396 27.54 -14.97 9.38
C GLU A 396 26.80 -15.09 10.72
N GLU A 397 26.88 -14.06 11.58
CA GLU A 397 26.21 -14.04 12.88
C GLU A 397 24.72 -13.75 12.76
N ASN A 398 24.28 -13.17 11.64
CA ASN A 398 22.87 -13.00 11.33
C ASN A 398 22.24 -14.34 10.92
N THR A 399 21.58 -14.99 11.85
CA THR A 399 20.93 -16.29 11.62
C THR A 399 19.76 -16.24 10.62
N ALA A 400 19.26 -15.05 10.29
CA ALA A 400 18.24 -14.85 9.27
C ALA A 400 18.83 -14.65 7.86
N ASN A 401 20.15 -14.46 7.72
CA ASN A 401 20.79 -14.30 6.42
C ASN A 401 20.50 -15.51 5.52
N PRO A 402 19.92 -15.34 4.33
CA PRO A 402 19.60 -16.45 3.43
C PRO A 402 20.86 -17.03 2.76
N ASN A 403 22.00 -16.33 2.79
CA ASN A 403 23.25 -16.72 2.15
C ASN A 403 24.27 -17.25 3.17
N HIS A 404 24.65 -18.51 3.06
CA HIS A 404 25.68 -19.13 3.88
C HIS A 404 26.73 -19.84 2.98
N PRO A 405 27.95 -19.29 2.83
CA PRO A 405 28.47 -18.08 3.45
C PRO A 405 27.80 -16.80 2.94
N PRO A 406 27.91 -15.67 3.68
CA PRO A 406 27.36 -14.38 3.25
C PRO A 406 27.84 -13.97 1.85
N ALA A 407 26.94 -13.47 1.03
CA ALA A 407 27.21 -12.97 -0.31
C ALA A 407 26.84 -11.49 -0.39
N ARG A 408 27.39 -10.77 -1.40
CA ARG A 408 27.00 -9.38 -1.67
C ARG A 408 25.52 -9.30 -2.05
N VAL A 409 24.74 -8.44 -1.40
CA VAL A 409 23.32 -8.27 -1.62
C VAL A 409 23.02 -6.86 -2.14
N ARG A 410 22.13 -6.75 -3.11
CA ARG A 410 21.69 -5.50 -3.72
C ARG A 410 20.18 -5.31 -3.55
N GLY A 411 19.71 -4.11 -3.89
CA GLY A 411 18.28 -3.80 -3.97
C GLY A 411 17.56 -4.67 -5.00
N GLY A 412 16.38 -5.19 -4.64
CA GLY A 412 15.58 -6.02 -5.52
C GLY A 412 14.44 -6.78 -4.85
N ASN A 413 13.60 -7.40 -5.68
CA ASN A 413 12.33 -8.00 -5.28
C ASN A 413 12.44 -9.46 -4.81
N ARG A 414 13.62 -10.10 -4.86
CA ARG A 414 13.79 -11.49 -4.39
C ARG A 414 13.97 -11.49 -2.89
N SER A 415 13.57 -12.57 -2.22
CA SER A 415 13.81 -12.72 -0.78
C SER A 415 15.29 -12.73 -0.40
N THR A 416 16.19 -12.99 -1.36
CA THR A 416 17.65 -12.92 -1.23
C THR A 416 18.25 -11.55 -1.53
N ASP A 417 17.47 -10.66 -2.14
CA ASP A 417 17.80 -9.24 -2.34
C ASP A 417 17.39 -8.46 -1.09
N GLU A 418 17.52 -7.14 -1.06
CA GLU A 418 17.04 -6.30 0.03
C GLU A 418 16.18 -5.14 -0.46
N MET A 419 15.36 -4.61 0.43
CA MET A 419 14.54 -3.41 0.24
C MET A 419 14.69 -2.44 1.40
N ALA A 420 14.59 -1.14 1.11
CA ALA A 420 14.52 -0.08 2.09
C ALA A 420 13.26 0.77 1.81
N HIS A 421 12.10 0.27 2.24
CA HIS A 421 10.81 0.90 1.96
C HIS A 421 10.08 1.32 3.24
N LEU A 422 9.57 2.53 3.26
CA LEU A 422 8.72 3.06 4.31
C LEU A 422 7.45 3.63 3.70
N TRP A 423 6.33 2.98 3.92
CA TRP A 423 5.02 3.45 3.49
C TRP A 423 4.34 4.26 4.59
N LEU A 424 3.83 5.40 4.23
CA LEU A 424 3.10 6.31 5.11
C LEU A 424 1.70 6.53 4.55
N GLN A 425 0.67 6.19 5.32
CA GLN A 425 -0.70 6.57 4.98
C GLN A 425 -1.00 7.93 5.57
N VAL A 426 -1.25 8.91 4.73
CA VAL A 426 -1.43 10.31 5.13
C VAL A 426 -2.75 10.87 4.62
N LEU A 427 -3.28 11.85 5.33
CA LEU A 427 -4.35 12.74 4.88
C LEU A 427 -3.76 14.13 4.64
N PRO A 428 -3.49 14.50 3.38
CA PRO A 428 -3.07 15.85 3.06
C PRO A 428 -4.18 16.87 3.37
N LYS A 429 -3.81 17.96 4.04
CA LYS A 429 -4.76 19.03 4.40
C LYS A 429 -4.87 20.05 3.28
N ASN A 430 -6.08 20.59 3.10
CA ASN A 430 -6.28 21.69 2.17
C ASN A 430 -5.46 22.90 2.59
N ASP A 431 -4.66 23.42 1.68
CA ASP A 431 -3.99 24.72 1.81
C ASP A 431 -4.80 25.76 1.03
N PRO A 432 -5.45 26.73 1.71
CA PRO A 432 -6.23 27.77 1.04
C PRO A 432 -5.43 28.61 0.05
N SER A 433 -4.09 28.60 0.15
CA SER A 433 -3.21 29.31 -0.79
C SER A 433 -2.94 28.54 -2.08
N GLN A 434 -3.35 27.27 -2.16
CA GLN A 434 -3.13 26.41 -3.31
C GLN A 434 -4.50 26.00 -3.92
N ASN A 435 -4.61 26.13 -5.22
CA ASN A 435 -5.76 25.65 -5.96
C ASN A 435 -5.51 24.18 -6.36
N GLY A 436 -6.49 23.31 -6.10
CA GLY A 436 -6.47 21.92 -6.54
C GLY A 436 -6.50 20.90 -5.39
N ASP A 437 -6.39 19.63 -5.75
CA ASP A 437 -6.35 18.52 -4.80
C ASP A 437 -4.99 18.49 -4.07
N PRO A 438 -4.95 18.59 -2.72
CA PRO A 438 -3.70 18.62 -1.97
C PRO A 438 -2.88 17.32 -2.13
N ARG A 439 -3.50 16.21 -2.54
CA ARG A 439 -2.83 14.95 -2.83
C ARG A 439 -1.93 15.09 -4.06
N MET A 440 -2.36 15.82 -5.08
CA MET A 440 -1.53 16.10 -6.27
C MET A 440 -0.29 16.92 -5.93
N VAL A 441 -0.43 17.89 -5.01
CA VAL A 441 0.73 18.69 -4.53
C VAL A 441 1.75 17.80 -3.84
N LEU A 442 1.29 16.91 -2.97
CA LEU A 442 2.17 15.99 -2.24
C LEU A 442 2.84 14.99 -3.18
N GLN A 443 2.09 14.43 -4.12
CA GLN A 443 2.60 13.45 -5.06
C GLN A 443 3.60 14.05 -6.04
N GLU A 444 3.34 15.27 -6.54
CA GLU A 444 4.32 15.98 -7.37
C GLU A 444 5.62 16.26 -6.62
N ALA A 445 5.53 16.77 -5.39
CA ALA A 445 6.71 17.01 -4.56
C ALA A 445 7.50 15.72 -4.34
N TRP A 446 6.79 14.60 -4.12
CA TRP A 446 7.42 13.29 -4.01
C TRP A 446 8.09 12.85 -5.31
N ALA A 447 7.42 12.97 -6.45
CA ALA A 447 7.99 12.61 -7.75
C ALA A 447 9.23 13.45 -8.08
N ARG A 448 9.24 14.75 -7.73
CA ARG A 448 10.43 15.62 -7.87
C ARG A 448 11.58 15.15 -6.97
N HIS A 449 11.29 14.77 -5.73
CA HIS A 449 12.27 14.20 -4.80
C HIS A 449 12.90 12.92 -5.37
N GLU A 450 12.12 12.03 -5.98
CA GLU A 450 12.65 10.81 -6.61
C GLU A 450 13.61 11.13 -7.78
N VAL A 451 13.31 12.15 -8.60
CA VAL A 451 14.22 12.59 -9.67
C VAL A 451 15.50 13.19 -9.10
N GLU A 452 15.42 14.01 -8.04
CA GLU A 452 16.60 14.59 -7.38
C GLU A 452 17.51 13.50 -6.79
N LYS A 453 16.92 12.49 -6.18
CA LYS A 453 17.62 11.37 -5.56
C LYS A 453 18.25 10.41 -6.58
N ALA A 454 17.55 10.16 -7.67
CA ALA A 454 17.97 9.20 -8.69
C ALA A 454 17.83 9.77 -10.11
N PRO A 455 18.68 10.74 -10.51
CA PRO A 455 18.55 11.45 -11.78
C PRO A 455 18.78 10.58 -13.03
N GLU A 456 19.28 9.36 -12.85
CA GLU A 456 19.45 8.37 -13.93
C GLU A 456 18.34 7.29 -13.89
N ALA A 457 17.32 7.44 -13.04
CA ALA A 457 16.23 6.50 -12.95
C ALA A 457 15.12 6.84 -13.97
N PHE A 458 14.88 5.92 -14.88
CA PHE A 458 13.82 6.05 -15.89
C PHE A 458 12.45 6.30 -15.26
N GLU A 459 12.08 5.49 -14.28
CA GLU A 459 10.79 5.51 -13.61
C GLU A 459 10.55 6.85 -12.89
N ALA A 460 11.58 7.44 -12.28
CA ALA A 460 11.46 8.73 -11.61
C ALA A 460 11.07 9.85 -12.57
N HIS A 461 11.76 9.94 -13.71
CA HIS A 461 11.45 10.91 -14.75
C HIS A 461 10.09 10.67 -15.40
N TYR A 462 9.78 9.43 -15.71
CA TYR A 462 8.53 9.06 -16.34
C TYR A 462 7.32 9.41 -15.44
N ASN A 463 7.37 9.03 -14.17
CA ASN A 463 6.29 9.31 -13.20
C ASN A 463 6.12 10.81 -12.96
N LEU A 464 7.22 11.57 -12.83
CA LEU A 464 7.14 13.03 -12.71
C LEU A 464 6.53 13.67 -13.97
N ALA A 465 6.89 13.19 -15.16
CA ALA A 465 6.35 13.70 -16.42
C ALA A 465 4.84 13.50 -16.52
N GLU A 466 4.35 12.33 -16.15
CA GLU A 466 2.91 12.04 -16.13
C GLU A 466 2.17 12.93 -15.13
N MET A 467 2.71 13.14 -13.91
CA MET A 467 2.14 14.06 -12.92
C MET A 467 2.05 15.49 -13.46
N LEU A 468 3.12 15.97 -14.09
CA LEU A 468 3.19 17.30 -14.67
C LEU A 468 2.19 17.45 -15.82
N GLN A 469 2.05 16.43 -16.67
CA GLN A 469 1.07 16.41 -17.75
C GLN A 469 -0.37 16.43 -17.22
N ALA A 470 -0.70 15.62 -16.20
CA ALA A 470 -2.01 15.61 -15.57
C ALA A 470 -2.38 16.97 -14.96
N ARG A 471 -1.40 17.72 -14.42
CA ARG A 471 -1.56 19.07 -13.91
C ARG A 471 -1.61 20.15 -15.02
N GLY A 472 -1.32 19.80 -16.26
CA GLY A 472 -1.25 20.74 -17.38
C GLY A 472 0.08 21.49 -17.50
N ALA A 473 1.12 21.12 -16.75
CA ALA A 473 2.48 21.68 -16.84
C ALA A 473 3.26 21.04 -18.01
N LEU A 474 2.73 21.22 -19.22
CA LEU A 474 3.14 20.47 -20.41
C LEU A 474 4.61 20.66 -20.78
N ASP A 475 5.16 21.87 -20.60
CA ASP A 475 6.57 22.15 -20.92
C ASP A 475 7.53 21.38 -20.01
N GLU A 476 7.23 21.32 -18.71
CA GLU A 476 8.01 20.55 -17.76
C GLU A 476 7.83 19.03 -17.99
N ALA A 477 6.62 18.59 -18.33
CA ALA A 477 6.35 17.19 -18.66
C ALA A 477 7.20 16.72 -19.85
N ILE A 478 7.27 17.51 -20.93
CA ILE A 478 8.11 17.21 -22.10
C ILE A 478 9.59 17.05 -21.72
N VAL A 479 10.11 17.90 -20.83
CA VAL A 479 11.50 17.79 -20.36
C VAL A 479 11.72 16.45 -19.64
N GLN A 480 10.80 16.06 -18.78
CA GLN A 480 10.93 14.83 -18.01
C GLN A 480 10.71 13.57 -18.87
N PHE A 481 9.72 13.56 -19.77
CA PHE A 481 9.57 12.48 -20.76
C PHE A 481 10.79 12.35 -21.68
N ALA A 482 11.39 13.47 -22.07
CA ALA A 482 12.61 13.44 -22.89
C ALA A 482 13.78 12.84 -22.12
N ALA A 483 13.92 13.13 -20.82
CA ALA A 483 14.92 12.51 -19.96
C ALA A 483 14.69 10.99 -19.84
N ALA A 484 13.45 10.57 -19.57
CA ALA A 484 13.10 9.15 -19.53
C ALA A 484 13.43 8.43 -20.87
N ALA A 485 13.03 9.01 -22.00
CA ALA A 485 13.33 8.46 -23.32
C ALA A 485 14.85 8.47 -23.65
N ALA A 486 15.62 9.38 -23.07
CA ALA A 486 17.09 9.36 -23.22
C ALA A 486 17.74 8.22 -22.41
N ILE A 487 17.21 7.90 -21.24
CA ILE A 487 17.69 6.79 -20.40
C ILE A 487 17.35 5.43 -21.06
N ARG A 488 16.13 5.28 -21.60
CA ARG A 488 15.68 4.06 -22.33
C ARG A 488 15.22 4.42 -23.76
N PRO A 489 16.11 4.61 -24.71
CA PRO A 489 15.75 5.10 -26.06
C PRO A 489 14.83 4.17 -26.84
N THR A 490 14.84 2.87 -26.52
CA THR A 490 14.00 1.84 -27.17
C THR A 490 12.73 1.52 -26.39
N ASP A 491 12.40 2.28 -25.35
CA ASP A 491 11.14 2.12 -24.64
C ASP A 491 9.99 2.71 -25.46
N ALA A 492 9.07 1.87 -25.91
CA ALA A 492 7.96 2.27 -26.77
C ALA A 492 6.96 3.17 -26.03
N VAL A 493 6.72 2.89 -24.76
CA VAL A 493 5.77 3.64 -23.93
C VAL A 493 6.26 5.06 -23.69
N ALA A 494 7.53 5.22 -23.29
CA ALA A 494 8.11 6.54 -23.05
C ALA A 494 8.17 7.39 -24.34
N ASN A 495 8.53 6.79 -25.48
CA ASN A 495 8.52 7.51 -26.75
C ASN A 495 7.11 7.91 -27.17
N ASN A 496 6.10 7.04 -26.96
CA ASN A 496 4.70 7.38 -27.24
C ASN A 496 4.20 8.50 -26.31
N ALA A 497 4.51 8.45 -25.01
CA ALA A 497 4.13 9.49 -24.05
C ALA A 497 4.76 10.86 -24.41
N LEU A 498 6.07 10.88 -24.73
CA LEU A 498 6.73 12.09 -25.20
C LEU A 498 6.10 12.61 -26.50
N GLY A 499 5.79 11.71 -27.44
CA GLY A 499 5.09 12.06 -28.67
C GLY A 499 3.73 12.69 -28.42
N GLY A 500 2.95 12.14 -27.49
CA GLY A 500 1.65 12.68 -27.06
C GLY A 500 1.77 14.08 -26.45
N ALA A 501 2.75 14.29 -25.57
CA ALA A 501 3.01 15.59 -24.97
C ALA A 501 3.44 16.65 -26.02
N LEU A 502 4.30 16.28 -26.98
CA LEU A 502 4.70 17.14 -28.09
C LEU A 502 3.52 17.46 -29.02
N LEU A 503 2.65 16.48 -29.32
CA LEU A 503 1.42 16.69 -30.09
C LEU A 503 0.50 17.69 -29.39
N ALA A 504 0.27 17.53 -28.09
CA ALA A 504 -0.53 18.46 -27.30
C ALA A 504 0.05 19.88 -27.28
N LYS A 505 1.38 20.03 -27.34
CA LYS A 505 2.07 21.31 -27.47
C LYS A 505 2.00 21.89 -28.87
N GLY A 506 1.61 21.10 -29.88
CA GLY A 506 1.58 21.50 -31.29
C GLY A 506 2.92 21.29 -32.04
N ASP A 507 3.92 20.67 -31.44
CA ASP A 507 5.14 20.23 -32.12
C ASP A 507 4.87 18.93 -32.90
N LEU A 508 4.18 19.08 -34.03
CA LEU A 508 3.80 17.97 -34.88
C LEU A 508 4.99 17.17 -35.44
N PRO A 509 6.10 17.83 -35.93
CA PRO A 509 7.28 17.08 -36.39
C PRO A 509 7.94 16.27 -35.26
N GLY A 510 8.09 16.83 -34.08
CA GLY A 510 8.64 16.15 -32.92
C GLY A 510 7.77 14.96 -32.48
N ALA A 511 6.46 15.16 -32.45
CA ALA A 511 5.50 14.09 -32.12
C ALA A 511 5.61 12.90 -33.09
N VAL A 512 5.59 13.16 -34.41
CA VAL A 512 5.74 12.12 -35.46
C VAL A 512 7.05 11.36 -35.30
N GLN A 513 8.16 12.06 -35.01
CA GLN A 513 9.44 11.40 -34.75
C GLN A 513 9.38 10.43 -33.59
N ARG A 514 8.75 10.82 -32.48
CA ARG A 514 8.66 10.01 -31.27
C ARG A 514 7.71 8.81 -31.43
N PHE A 515 6.58 8.99 -32.07
CA PHE A 515 5.69 7.87 -32.39
C PHE A 515 6.35 6.84 -33.31
N ASN A 516 7.12 7.29 -34.32
CA ASN A 516 7.90 6.39 -35.15
C ASN A 516 8.97 5.63 -34.37
N ALA A 517 9.63 6.27 -33.37
CA ALA A 517 10.56 5.59 -32.49
C ALA A 517 9.85 4.53 -31.63
N ALA A 518 8.65 4.82 -31.12
CA ALA A 518 7.83 3.86 -30.40
C ALA A 518 7.48 2.64 -31.28
N LEU A 519 7.04 2.87 -32.52
CA LEU A 519 6.70 1.80 -33.47
C LEU A 519 7.91 1.03 -33.99
N THR A 520 9.10 1.65 -34.02
CA THR A 520 10.34 0.93 -34.31
C THR A 520 10.69 -0.06 -33.19
N ALA A 521 10.45 0.32 -31.95
CA ALA A 521 10.68 -0.54 -30.78
C ALA A 521 9.58 -1.63 -30.64
N GLN A 522 8.33 -1.25 -30.88
CA GLN A 522 7.16 -2.13 -30.77
C GLN A 522 6.21 -1.90 -31.96
N PRO A 523 6.35 -2.68 -33.05
CA PRO A 523 5.54 -2.49 -34.27
C PRO A 523 4.03 -2.71 -34.10
N ASP A 524 3.60 -3.49 -33.10
CA ASP A 524 2.19 -3.76 -32.80
C ASP A 524 1.67 -2.92 -31.62
N TYR A 525 2.12 -1.67 -31.50
CA TYR A 525 1.68 -0.80 -30.40
C TYR A 525 0.48 0.05 -30.87
N PHE A 526 -0.71 -0.34 -30.43
CA PHE A 526 -1.98 0.32 -30.81
C PHE A 526 -1.95 1.84 -30.59
N ASP A 527 -1.58 2.29 -29.38
CA ASP A 527 -1.62 3.71 -29.04
C ASP A 527 -0.67 4.55 -29.91
N ALA A 528 0.49 4.01 -30.24
CA ALA A 528 1.47 4.72 -31.08
C ALA A 528 0.96 4.84 -32.53
N HIS A 529 0.31 3.82 -33.08
CA HIS A 529 -0.34 3.92 -34.39
C HIS A 529 -1.49 4.94 -34.37
N TYR A 530 -2.36 4.87 -33.35
CA TYR A 530 -3.47 5.80 -33.19
C TYR A 530 -3.00 7.25 -33.06
N ASN A 531 -2.00 7.49 -32.22
CA ASN A 531 -1.44 8.83 -31.98
C ASN A 531 -0.66 9.36 -33.19
N LEU A 532 0.09 8.51 -33.90
CA LEU A 532 0.75 8.87 -35.14
C LEU A 532 -0.27 9.25 -36.22
N GLY A 533 -1.36 8.48 -36.33
CA GLY A 533 -2.47 8.81 -37.21
C GLY A 533 -3.06 10.20 -36.92
N ASN A 534 -3.29 10.53 -35.65
CA ASN A 534 -3.76 11.85 -35.24
C ASN A 534 -2.74 12.96 -35.60
N ALA A 535 -1.45 12.73 -35.34
CA ALA A 535 -0.40 13.70 -35.65
C ALA A 535 -0.27 13.95 -37.17
N LEU A 536 -0.35 12.89 -37.99
CA LEU A 536 -0.31 12.99 -39.46
C LEU A 536 -1.55 13.68 -40.02
N ALA A 537 -2.74 13.38 -39.48
CA ALA A 537 -3.98 14.09 -39.84
C ALA A 537 -3.90 15.58 -39.52
N SER A 538 -3.27 15.94 -38.39
CA SER A 538 -3.02 17.35 -38.00
C SER A 538 -2.00 18.06 -38.90
N GLN A 539 -1.21 17.32 -39.69
CA GLN A 539 -0.31 17.85 -40.73
C GLN A 539 -0.95 17.82 -42.13
N ASP A 540 -2.26 17.54 -42.24
CA ASP A 540 -2.98 17.30 -43.49
C ASP A 540 -2.44 16.10 -44.31
N ASN A 541 -1.60 15.25 -43.71
CA ASN A 541 -1.13 14.02 -44.32
C ASN A 541 -2.15 12.89 -44.13
N PHE A 542 -3.30 13.03 -44.79
CA PHE A 542 -4.42 12.09 -44.65
C PHE A 542 -4.10 10.69 -45.19
N GLY A 543 -3.19 10.59 -46.20
CA GLY A 543 -2.73 9.30 -46.69
C GLY A 543 -2.01 8.49 -45.61
N GLY A 544 -1.00 9.10 -44.99
CA GLY A 544 -0.29 8.48 -43.87
C GLY A 544 -1.18 8.24 -42.66
N ALA A 545 -2.14 9.15 -42.38
CA ALA A 545 -3.10 8.96 -41.29
C ALA A 545 -3.97 7.71 -41.50
N VAL A 546 -4.48 7.48 -42.73
CA VAL A 546 -5.26 6.28 -43.08
C VAL A 546 -4.43 5.02 -42.85
N GLU A 547 -3.16 4.99 -43.26
CA GLU A 547 -2.27 3.84 -43.03
C GLU A 547 -2.17 3.52 -41.53
N GLN A 548 -1.91 4.53 -40.70
CA GLN A 548 -1.72 4.33 -39.28
C GLN A 548 -3.02 3.96 -38.54
N PHE A 549 -4.13 4.63 -38.85
CA PHE A 549 -5.43 4.25 -38.29
C PHE A 549 -5.88 2.86 -38.74
N THR A 550 -5.53 2.41 -39.95
CA THR A 550 -5.82 1.05 -40.40
C THR A 550 -5.08 0.03 -39.54
N GLU A 551 -3.81 0.26 -39.22
CA GLU A 551 -3.06 -0.60 -38.30
C GLU A 551 -3.64 -0.56 -36.87
N ALA A 552 -4.02 0.60 -36.37
CA ALA A 552 -4.71 0.71 -35.06
C ALA A 552 -6.01 -0.12 -35.05
N VAL A 553 -6.84 0.00 -36.07
CA VAL A 553 -8.08 -0.81 -36.20
C VAL A 553 -7.77 -2.30 -36.36
N ARG A 554 -6.70 -2.67 -37.06
CA ARG A 554 -6.26 -4.09 -37.14
C ARG A 554 -5.89 -4.64 -35.75
N LEU A 555 -5.19 -3.85 -34.93
CA LEU A 555 -4.74 -4.24 -33.61
C LEU A 555 -5.88 -4.27 -32.58
N ASN A 556 -6.78 -3.28 -32.65
CA ASN A 556 -7.98 -3.25 -31.81
C ASN A 556 -9.23 -2.88 -32.64
N PRO A 557 -9.91 -3.87 -33.23
CA PRO A 557 -11.10 -3.65 -34.05
C PRO A 557 -12.30 -3.06 -33.28
N GLU A 558 -12.32 -3.22 -31.96
CA GLU A 558 -13.41 -2.78 -31.08
C GLU A 558 -13.18 -1.37 -30.53
N ASP A 559 -12.19 -0.62 -31.00
CA ASP A 559 -12.01 0.78 -30.65
C ASP A 559 -12.85 1.70 -31.54
N ALA A 560 -13.92 2.27 -30.99
CA ALA A 560 -14.83 3.15 -31.71
C ALA A 560 -14.17 4.45 -32.20
N ASN A 561 -13.17 4.98 -31.46
CA ASN A 561 -12.47 6.20 -31.83
C ASN A 561 -11.51 5.98 -32.99
N ALA A 562 -10.79 4.85 -33.00
CA ALA A 562 -9.92 4.48 -34.11
C ALA A 562 -10.74 4.29 -35.40
N GLN A 563 -11.89 3.63 -35.31
CA GLN A 563 -12.82 3.47 -36.43
C GLN A 563 -13.31 4.85 -36.93
N ALA A 564 -13.75 5.75 -36.03
CA ALA A 564 -14.25 7.07 -36.38
C ALA A 564 -13.16 7.96 -37.01
N ASN A 565 -11.92 7.93 -36.46
CA ASN A 565 -10.80 8.71 -37.00
C ASN A 565 -10.34 8.20 -38.36
N LEU A 566 -10.32 6.86 -38.58
CA LEU A 566 -10.10 6.29 -39.90
C LEU A 566 -11.14 6.76 -40.91
N GLY A 567 -12.42 6.73 -40.53
CA GLY A 567 -13.51 7.27 -41.35
C GLY A 567 -13.30 8.74 -41.69
N THR A 568 -12.86 9.56 -40.74
CA THR A 568 -12.61 10.99 -40.95
C THR A 568 -11.45 11.22 -41.91
N ALA A 569 -10.34 10.50 -41.77
CA ALA A 569 -9.20 10.60 -42.69
C ALA A 569 -9.57 10.14 -44.12
N LEU A 570 -10.40 9.10 -44.24
CA LEU A 570 -10.91 8.61 -45.54
C LEU A 570 -11.81 9.66 -46.25
N VAL A 571 -12.62 10.41 -45.51
CA VAL A 571 -13.43 11.51 -46.08
C VAL A 571 -12.52 12.57 -46.71
N GLN A 572 -11.41 12.95 -46.07
CA GLN A 572 -10.46 13.90 -46.61
C GLN A 572 -9.81 13.43 -47.92
N LEU A 573 -9.72 12.13 -48.12
CA LEU A 573 -9.24 11.52 -49.37
C LEU A 573 -10.34 11.25 -50.39
N GLY A 574 -11.60 11.64 -50.13
CA GLY A 574 -12.74 11.39 -51.02
C GLY A 574 -13.23 9.93 -51.02
N ARG A 575 -12.74 9.05 -50.16
CA ARG A 575 -13.10 7.62 -50.05
C ARG A 575 -14.39 7.45 -49.22
N LEU A 576 -15.47 8.08 -49.69
CA LEU A 576 -16.71 8.28 -48.93
C LEU A 576 -17.42 6.98 -48.56
N THR A 577 -17.38 5.97 -49.43
CA THR A 577 -18.03 4.65 -49.17
C THR A 577 -17.33 3.91 -48.02
N GLU A 578 -16.01 3.94 -48.02
CA GLU A 578 -15.21 3.31 -46.95
C GLU A 578 -15.37 4.06 -45.65
N ALA A 579 -15.35 5.40 -45.70
CA ALA A 579 -15.59 6.23 -44.51
C ALA A 579 -16.93 5.91 -43.84
N ARG A 580 -17.99 5.74 -44.62
CA ARG A 580 -19.33 5.35 -44.12
C ARG A 580 -19.25 4.05 -43.32
N SER A 581 -18.60 3.00 -43.87
CA SER A 581 -18.52 1.72 -43.18
C SER A 581 -17.78 1.77 -41.87
N HIS A 582 -16.77 2.61 -41.74
CA HIS A 582 -16.02 2.83 -40.50
C HIS A 582 -16.82 3.64 -39.46
N TYR A 583 -17.58 4.67 -39.84
CA TYR A 583 -18.50 5.35 -38.93
C TYR A 583 -19.61 4.43 -38.42
N GLU A 584 -20.18 3.60 -39.31
CA GLU A 584 -21.19 2.59 -38.92
C GLU A 584 -20.59 1.54 -37.97
N ALA A 585 -19.32 1.16 -38.16
CA ALA A 585 -18.60 0.28 -37.24
C ALA A 585 -18.41 0.95 -35.87
N ALA A 586 -17.96 2.20 -35.84
CA ALA A 586 -17.80 2.97 -34.62
C ALA A 586 -19.12 3.06 -33.82
N LEU A 587 -20.23 3.33 -34.48
CA LEU A 587 -21.55 3.43 -33.83
C LEU A 587 -22.14 2.08 -33.40
N ARG A 588 -21.70 0.95 -34.00
CA ARG A 588 -22.06 -0.39 -33.49
C ARG A 588 -21.30 -0.72 -32.21
N ILE A 589 -20.04 -0.28 -32.11
CA ILE A 589 -19.19 -0.49 -30.93
C ILE A 589 -19.66 0.44 -29.80
N ASP A 590 -19.74 1.74 -30.09
CA ASP A 590 -20.22 2.77 -29.17
C ASP A 590 -21.33 3.61 -29.82
N PRO A 591 -22.60 3.32 -29.54
CA PRO A 591 -23.73 4.10 -30.05
C PRO A 591 -23.73 5.55 -29.60
N THR A 592 -22.91 5.94 -28.62
CA THR A 592 -22.80 7.32 -28.12
C THR A 592 -21.67 8.12 -28.77
N ASN A 593 -20.84 7.51 -29.62
CA ASN A 593 -19.73 8.18 -30.28
C ASN A 593 -20.20 9.35 -31.14
N GLN A 594 -19.99 10.56 -30.62
CA GLN A 594 -20.52 11.79 -31.23
C GLN A 594 -19.83 12.10 -32.56
N LEU A 595 -18.50 11.88 -32.65
CA LEU A 595 -17.71 12.12 -33.86
C LEU A 595 -18.24 11.29 -35.05
N ALA A 596 -18.43 10.00 -34.81
CA ALA A 596 -18.94 9.10 -35.84
C ALA A 596 -20.38 9.46 -36.28
N ARG A 597 -21.22 9.85 -35.33
CA ARG A 597 -22.62 10.25 -35.60
C ARG A 597 -22.70 11.50 -36.45
N ASP A 598 -21.97 12.56 -36.06
CA ASP A 598 -22.01 13.86 -36.74
C ASP A 598 -21.42 13.74 -38.16
N ASN A 599 -20.30 13.05 -38.29
CA ASN A 599 -19.65 12.84 -39.57
C ASN A 599 -20.44 11.93 -40.52
N LEU A 600 -21.11 10.89 -40.02
CA LEU A 600 -21.99 10.08 -40.83
C LEU A 600 -23.21 10.89 -41.34
N GLN A 601 -23.79 11.73 -40.51
CA GLN A 601 -24.90 12.61 -40.91
C GLN A 601 -24.47 13.62 -41.98
N GLN A 602 -23.28 14.22 -41.85
CA GLN A 602 -22.73 15.12 -42.87
C GLN A 602 -22.48 14.37 -44.18
N LEU A 603 -21.91 13.18 -44.11
CA LEU A 603 -21.66 12.33 -45.29
C LEU A 603 -22.96 12.00 -46.04
N GLU A 604 -24.04 11.73 -45.31
CA GLU A 604 -25.36 11.50 -45.93
C GLU A 604 -25.92 12.73 -46.63
N GLN A 605 -25.69 13.92 -46.09
CA GLN A 605 -26.13 15.19 -46.73
C GLN A 605 -25.37 15.45 -48.02
N ILE A 606 -24.05 15.23 -48.03
CA ILE A 606 -23.19 15.39 -49.20
C ILE A 606 -23.63 14.41 -50.31
N THR A 607 -23.90 13.16 -49.96
CA THR A 607 -24.32 12.13 -50.93
C THR A 607 -25.74 12.31 -51.48
N LYS A 608 -26.65 12.93 -50.69
CA LYS A 608 -28.02 13.27 -51.14
C LYS A 608 -28.09 14.56 -51.97
N GLY A 609 -27.12 15.46 -51.84
CA GLY A 609 -27.06 16.74 -52.52
C GLY A 609 -26.31 16.75 -53.86
N THR A 610 -25.73 15.65 -54.29
CA THR A 610 -25.08 15.51 -55.62
C THR A 610 -26.09 14.95 -56.60
N PRO A 611 -26.62 15.76 -57.57
CA PRO A 611 -27.46 15.22 -58.62
C PRO A 611 -26.61 14.32 -59.51
N HIS A 612 -27.13 13.13 -59.85
CA HIS A 612 -26.57 12.19 -60.82
C HIS A 612 -26.52 12.79 -62.21
#